data_d1345016f2f88fb2c5d95a4fa8d083dc
#
_entry.id   d1345016f2f88fb2c5d95a4fa8d083dc
#
_cell.length_a   1.000
_cell.length_b   1.000
_cell.length_c   1.000
_cell.angle_alpha   90.00
_cell.angle_beta   90.00
_cell.angle_gamma   90.00
#
_symmetry.space_group_name_H-M   'P 1'
#
loop_
_entity.id
_entity.type
_entity.pdbx_description
1 polymer ?
#
loop_
_entity_poly.entity_id
_entity_poly.type
_entity_poly.pdbx_seq_one_letter_code
_entity_poly.pdbx_strand_id
1 'polypeptide(L)'
;MIYEREIYLTDPAEKAKVVEFLNGFGLTFTGNIEYTMGLFSDGELVGTGSLGGRVMRDIAIKESFQHKGLTHRIIRNLKSESMRRGIVGNQIFTKPQNVPVFEHMGFKCVAVAEPYAALLESGQDTLEDYLTRIRSLLGSGEGKNRGAIVMNCNPFTLGHRSLVEYALNNCDEVIIFAVQEDRSVFPFADRFTLIKQGVKDMRGVQVVSGGDYIISNATFPTYFIKGTEELSAQTTLDATIFATRIAPALNISVRFVGEEPSDKTTLAYNEAMRRVFSNNGIDFKVVPRVQKGDQVISASAVRKALADNDMETIRRMVPKTTLTYFSSEEGKRVIERIKLEDKIKELQAKEKAEKEAASKKVEAEAKKTKK
;
A
#
# COMPACT_ATOMS: atom_id res chain seq x y z
N MET A 1 35.32 9.82 -18.62
CA MET A 1 35.28 10.16 -17.16
C MET A 1 33.86 10.05 -16.68
N ILE A 2 33.61 9.40 -15.49
CA ILE A 2 32.23 9.23 -14.96
C ILE A 2 31.90 10.41 -14.05
N TYR A 3 30.81 11.12 -14.36
CA TYR A 3 30.29 12.24 -13.58
C TYR A 3 28.83 12.02 -13.17
N GLU A 4 28.40 12.73 -12.13
CA GLU A 4 27.04 12.67 -11.56
C GLU A 4 26.28 13.96 -11.89
N ARG A 5 25.01 13.86 -12.21
CA ARG A 5 24.10 15.01 -12.25
C ARG A 5 22.66 14.59 -11.98
N GLU A 6 21.86 15.55 -11.57
CA GLU A 6 20.41 15.42 -11.53
C GLU A 6 19.83 15.27 -12.94
N ILE A 7 18.79 14.46 -13.06
CA ILE A 7 17.97 14.30 -14.26
C ILE A 7 16.64 14.99 -13.99
N TYR A 8 16.35 16.00 -14.78
CA TYR A 8 15.12 16.79 -14.63
C TYR A 8 13.93 16.08 -15.28
N LEU A 9 13.06 15.49 -14.45
CA LEU A 9 11.89 14.73 -14.93
C LEU A 9 10.81 15.60 -15.59
N THR A 10 10.90 16.91 -15.47
CA THR A 10 10.06 17.89 -16.19
C THR A 10 10.48 18.03 -17.67
N ASP A 11 11.69 17.62 -18.02
CA ASP A 11 12.15 17.51 -19.39
C ASP A 11 11.74 16.14 -19.97
N PRO A 12 10.83 16.08 -20.97
CA PRO A 12 10.40 14.83 -21.57
C PRO A 12 11.51 13.99 -22.19
N ALA A 13 12.55 14.65 -22.77
CA ALA A 13 13.68 13.96 -23.39
C ALA A 13 14.58 13.29 -22.33
N GLU A 14 14.85 13.97 -21.23
CA GLU A 14 15.62 13.39 -20.12
C GLU A 14 14.84 12.24 -19.47
N LYS A 15 13.56 12.43 -19.23
CA LYS A 15 12.68 11.38 -18.70
C LYS A 15 12.63 10.15 -19.60
N ALA A 16 12.52 10.35 -20.92
CA ALA A 16 12.49 9.24 -21.89
C ALA A 16 13.80 8.42 -21.85
N LYS A 17 14.96 9.06 -21.71
CA LYS A 17 16.25 8.37 -21.56
C LYS A 17 16.31 7.48 -20.30
N VAL A 18 15.77 7.96 -19.18
CA VAL A 18 15.69 7.16 -17.94
C VAL A 18 14.77 5.98 -18.12
N VAL A 19 13.59 6.19 -18.72
CA VAL A 19 12.62 5.12 -18.99
C VAL A 19 13.23 4.04 -19.88
N GLU A 20 13.86 4.43 -20.97
CA GLU A 20 14.54 3.51 -21.89
C GLU A 20 15.66 2.72 -21.19
N PHE A 21 16.50 3.42 -20.42
CA PHE A 21 17.57 2.80 -19.66
C PHE A 21 17.04 1.74 -18.68
N LEU A 22 16.03 2.09 -17.88
CA LEU A 22 15.46 1.18 -16.88
C LEU A 22 14.71 0.00 -17.51
N ASN A 23 14.04 0.20 -18.64
CA ASN A 23 13.41 -0.89 -19.38
C ASN A 23 14.40 -1.98 -19.79
N GLY A 24 15.65 -1.61 -20.11
CA GLY A 24 16.74 -2.55 -20.40
C GLY A 24 17.09 -3.47 -19.22
N PHE A 25 16.75 -3.09 -17.99
CA PHE A 25 16.93 -3.87 -16.75
C PHE A 25 15.63 -4.55 -16.29
N GLY A 26 14.56 -4.43 -17.06
CA GLY A 26 13.26 -4.93 -16.66
C GLY A 26 12.60 -4.15 -15.53
N LEU A 27 13.05 -2.92 -15.28
CA LEU A 27 12.47 -1.99 -14.31
C LEU A 27 11.46 -1.07 -14.99
N THR A 28 10.40 -0.70 -14.27
CA THR A 28 9.35 0.19 -14.78
C THR A 28 9.41 1.53 -14.05
N PHE A 29 9.61 2.63 -14.77
CA PHE A 29 9.66 3.97 -14.20
C PHE A 29 8.26 4.51 -13.92
N THR A 30 7.70 4.18 -12.74
CA THR A 30 6.32 4.47 -12.35
C THR A 30 6.24 4.99 -10.92
N GLY A 31 5.11 5.61 -10.58
CA GLY A 31 4.83 6.13 -9.24
C GLY A 31 5.29 7.57 -9.04
N ASN A 32 5.19 8.04 -7.78
CA ASN A 32 5.62 9.39 -7.41
C ASN A 32 7.15 9.41 -7.24
N ILE A 33 7.85 9.99 -8.20
CA ILE A 33 9.31 10.15 -8.18
C ILE A 33 9.59 11.64 -8.10
N GLU A 34 10.34 12.02 -7.06
CA GLU A 34 10.60 13.42 -6.72
C GLU A 34 12.01 13.87 -7.09
N TYR A 35 12.93 12.91 -7.26
CA TYR A 35 14.31 13.16 -7.61
C TYR A 35 14.88 11.96 -8.37
N THR A 36 15.68 12.23 -9.38
CA THR A 36 16.43 11.21 -10.11
C THR A 36 17.84 11.73 -10.39
N MET A 37 18.83 10.90 -10.07
CA MET A 37 20.22 11.15 -10.42
C MET A 37 20.68 10.21 -11.52
N GLY A 38 21.60 10.66 -12.35
CA GLY A 38 22.27 9.88 -13.38
C GLY A 38 23.79 9.88 -13.21
N LEU A 39 24.38 8.74 -13.51
CA LEU A 39 25.82 8.60 -13.77
C LEU A 39 26.03 8.58 -15.27
N PHE A 40 26.94 9.43 -15.76
CA PHE A 40 27.23 9.57 -17.18
C PHE A 40 28.70 9.28 -17.46
N SER A 41 28.98 8.56 -18.56
CA SER A 41 30.32 8.40 -19.13
C SER A 41 30.28 8.83 -20.60
N ASP A 42 31.12 9.80 -20.96
CA ASP A 42 31.22 10.30 -22.33
C ASP A 42 29.85 10.72 -22.93
N GLY A 43 28.95 11.27 -22.06
CA GLY A 43 27.64 11.74 -22.42
C GLY A 43 26.55 10.65 -22.39
N GLU A 44 26.90 9.39 -22.24
CA GLU A 44 25.97 8.25 -22.13
C GLU A 44 25.54 8.02 -20.67
N LEU A 45 24.25 7.74 -20.45
CA LEU A 45 23.73 7.32 -19.14
C LEU A 45 24.17 5.88 -18.85
N VAL A 46 24.97 5.69 -17.80
CA VAL A 46 25.53 4.38 -17.41
C VAL A 46 25.03 3.89 -16.05
N GLY A 47 24.33 4.72 -15.31
CA GLY A 47 23.69 4.36 -14.06
C GLY A 47 22.67 5.38 -13.63
N THR A 48 21.67 4.97 -12.86
CA THR A 48 20.61 5.84 -12.32
C THR A 48 20.15 5.37 -10.95
N GLY A 49 19.50 6.27 -10.22
CA GLY A 49 18.77 6.01 -8.99
C GLY A 49 17.83 7.16 -8.68
N SER A 50 16.70 6.85 -8.05
CA SER A 50 15.62 7.81 -7.79
C SER A 50 15.17 7.79 -6.34
N LEU A 51 14.48 8.86 -5.92
CA LEU A 51 13.74 8.95 -4.66
C LEU A 51 12.24 9.14 -4.94
N GLY A 52 11.42 8.38 -4.22
CA GLY A 52 10.01 8.60 -4.08
C GLY A 52 9.66 8.60 -2.59
N GLY A 53 9.50 9.79 -1.99
CA GLY A 53 9.49 9.92 -0.54
C GLY A 53 10.77 9.37 0.08
N ARG A 54 10.66 8.46 1.06
CA ARG A 54 11.81 7.81 1.69
C ARG A 54 12.33 6.56 0.94
N VAL A 55 11.68 6.17 -0.15
CA VAL A 55 12.06 4.97 -0.91
C VAL A 55 13.11 5.32 -1.95
N MET A 56 14.29 4.71 -1.84
CA MET A 56 15.31 4.69 -2.88
C MET A 56 14.97 3.59 -3.88
N ARG A 57 14.89 3.93 -5.14
CA ARG A 57 14.37 3.07 -6.20
C ARG A 57 15.05 3.31 -7.54
N ASP A 58 14.70 2.54 -8.54
CA ASP A 58 15.19 2.67 -9.91
C ASP A 58 16.74 2.64 -9.99
N ILE A 59 17.36 1.85 -9.10
CA ILE A 59 18.81 1.73 -9.02
C ILE A 59 19.27 0.71 -10.05
N ALA A 60 19.93 1.19 -11.08
CA ALA A 60 20.46 0.35 -12.16
C ALA A 60 21.82 0.87 -12.64
N ILE A 61 22.69 -0.05 -13.04
CA ILE A 61 24.01 0.25 -13.59
C ILE A 61 24.25 -0.65 -14.80
N LYS A 62 24.68 -0.04 -15.92
CA LYS A 62 25.02 -0.75 -17.14
C LYS A 62 26.06 -1.84 -16.85
N GLU A 63 25.86 -3.03 -17.39
CA GLU A 63 26.66 -4.23 -17.06
C GLU A 63 28.18 -3.99 -17.18
N SER A 64 28.63 -3.34 -18.25
CA SER A 64 30.04 -2.98 -18.47
C SER A 64 30.63 -2.00 -17.43
N PHE A 65 29.77 -1.42 -16.59
CA PHE A 65 30.16 -0.48 -15.52
C PHE A 65 29.90 -1.05 -14.11
N GLN A 66 29.39 -2.27 -13.97
CA GLN A 66 29.25 -2.95 -12.70
C GLN A 66 30.60 -3.26 -12.05
N HIS A 67 30.60 -3.60 -10.78
CA HIS A 67 31.80 -3.90 -9.96
C HIS A 67 32.82 -2.75 -9.82
N LYS A 68 32.45 -1.52 -10.21
CA LYS A 68 33.30 -0.31 -10.11
C LYS A 68 32.90 0.62 -8.96
N GLY A 69 32.14 0.13 -7.98
CA GLY A 69 31.66 0.93 -6.83
C GLY A 69 30.59 1.96 -7.17
N LEU A 70 29.99 1.91 -8.35
CA LEU A 70 29.04 2.93 -8.81
C LEU A 70 27.70 2.88 -8.06
N THR A 71 27.25 1.70 -7.62
CA THR A 71 26.07 1.59 -6.76
C THR A 71 26.25 2.37 -5.47
N HIS A 72 27.45 2.33 -4.89
CA HIS A 72 27.78 3.11 -3.69
C HIS A 72 27.70 4.62 -3.94
N ARG A 73 28.14 5.07 -5.12
CA ARG A 73 28.01 6.49 -5.52
C ARG A 73 26.55 6.92 -5.62
N ILE A 74 25.71 6.08 -6.26
CA ILE A 74 24.26 6.34 -6.37
C ILE A 74 23.64 6.43 -4.98
N ILE A 75 23.83 5.43 -4.13
CA ILE A 75 23.27 5.40 -2.77
C ILE A 75 23.71 6.59 -1.95
N ARG A 76 24.99 6.98 -2.02
CA ARG A 76 25.52 8.16 -1.31
C ARG A 76 24.84 9.45 -1.78
N ASN A 77 24.66 9.61 -3.09
CA ASN A 77 23.97 10.77 -3.66
C ASN A 77 22.50 10.81 -3.19
N LEU A 78 21.78 9.70 -3.28
CA LEU A 78 20.40 9.60 -2.82
C LEU A 78 20.26 9.86 -1.31
N LYS A 79 21.17 9.35 -0.48
CA LYS A 79 21.20 9.64 0.97
C LYS A 79 21.41 11.13 1.23
N SER A 80 22.33 11.78 0.50
CA SER A 80 22.58 13.21 0.62
C SER A 80 21.33 14.02 0.25
N GLU A 81 20.65 13.66 -0.82
CA GLU A 81 19.42 14.34 -1.24
C GLU A 81 18.26 14.08 -0.26
N SER A 82 18.12 12.86 0.27
CA SER A 82 17.15 12.56 1.34
C SER A 82 17.37 13.47 2.55
N MET A 83 18.60 13.60 3.02
CA MET A 83 18.95 14.48 4.15
C MET A 83 18.63 15.94 3.85
N ARG A 84 18.92 16.42 2.63
CA ARG A 84 18.57 17.79 2.19
C ARG A 84 17.07 18.05 2.23
N ARG A 85 16.26 17.01 2.01
CA ARG A 85 14.78 17.05 2.10
C ARG A 85 14.24 16.82 3.51
N GLY A 86 15.11 16.64 4.50
CA GLY A 86 14.70 16.33 5.89
C GLY A 86 14.26 14.88 6.12
N ILE A 87 14.55 13.98 5.17
CA ILE A 87 14.26 12.55 5.28
C ILE A 87 15.44 11.89 6.00
N VAL A 88 15.18 11.40 7.22
CA VAL A 88 16.24 10.87 8.11
C VAL A 88 16.40 9.34 8.03
N GLY A 89 15.48 8.66 7.37
CA GLY A 89 15.51 7.20 7.17
C GLY A 89 15.06 6.82 5.77
N ASN A 90 15.74 5.85 5.16
CA ASN A 90 15.46 5.42 3.79
C ASN A 90 15.09 3.95 3.74
N GLN A 91 14.30 3.58 2.75
CA GLN A 91 13.89 2.21 2.44
C GLN A 91 14.30 1.83 1.02
N ILE A 92 14.56 0.55 0.83
CA ILE A 92 14.78 -0.07 -0.48
C ILE A 92 13.90 -1.32 -0.58
N PHE A 93 13.09 -1.37 -1.63
CA PHE A 93 12.41 -2.60 -2.04
C PHE A 93 13.18 -3.19 -3.21
N THR A 94 13.51 -4.48 -3.12
CA THR A 94 14.36 -5.13 -4.14
C THR A 94 14.05 -6.62 -4.23
N LYS A 95 14.67 -7.30 -5.19
CA LYS A 95 14.65 -8.76 -5.26
C LYS A 95 15.55 -9.37 -4.19
N PRO A 96 15.23 -10.57 -3.66
CA PRO A 96 15.98 -11.22 -2.60
C PRO A 96 17.49 -11.32 -2.84
N GLN A 97 17.90 -11.65 -4.09
CA GLN A 97 19.31 -11.80 -4.46
C GLN A 97 20.15 -10.51 -4.28
N ASN A 98 19.51 -9.35 -4.23
CA ASN A 98 20.20 -8.07 -4.07
C ASN A 98 20.40 -7.66 -2.60
N VAL A 99 19.83 -8.38 -1.65
CA VAL A 99 19.92 -8.06 -0.21
C VAL A 99 21.37 -7.88 0.23
N PRO A 100 22.31 -8.81 -0.06
CA PRO A 100 23.70 -8.65 0.38
C PRO A 100 24.36 -7.37 -0.14
N VAL A 101 24.02 -6.93 -1.37
CA VAL A 101 24.58 -5.70 -1.96
C VAL A 101 24.22 -4.48 -1.11
N PHE A 102 22.98 -4.37 -0.69
CA PHE A 102 22.51 -3.22 0.11
C PHE A 102 22.93 -3.31 1.58
N GLU A 103 23.05 -4.52 2.14
CA GLU A 103 23.58 -4.71 3.49
C GLU A 103 25.03 -4.21 3.60
N HIS A 104 25.87 -4.48 2.58
CA HIS A 104 27.23 -3.92 2.52
C HIS A 104 27.26 -2.39 2.41
N MET A 105 26.13 -1.74 2.06
CA MET A 105 26.00 -0.29 2.01
C MET A 105 25.34 0.30 3.27
N GLY A 106 25.21 -0.51 4.35
CA GLY A 106 24.70 -0.09 5.64
C GLY A 106 23.17 -0.06 5.74
N PHE A 107 22.47 -0.76 4.87
CA PHE A 107 21.06 -1.05 5.06
C PHE A 107 20.90 -2.31 5.93
N LYS A 108 19.81 -2.36 6.69
CA LYS A 108 19.42 -3.54 7.47
C LYS A 108 18.24 -4.21 6.81
N CYS A 109 18.29 -5.52 6.64
CA CYS A 109 17.17 -6.28 6.10
C CYS A 109 16.03 -6.31 7.13
N VAL A 110 14.86 -5.86 6.72
CA VAL A 110 13.61 -5.92 7.49
C VAL A 110 12.97 -7.28 7.34
N ALA A 111 12.75 -7.71 6.08
CA ALA A 111 12.18 -9.01 5.74
C ALA A 111 12.50 -9.41 4.30
N VAL A 112 12.50 -10.71 4.06
CA VAL A 112 12.64 -11.32 2.72
C VAL A 112 11.43 -12.20 2.47
N ALA A 113 10.72 -11.95 1.38
CA ALA A 113 9.59 -12.73 0.87
C ALA A 113 10.01 -13.45 -0.41
N GLU A 114 10.64 -14.61 -0.25
CA GLU A 114 11.08 -15.43 -1.39
C GLU A 114 9.91 -15.91 -2.24
N PRO A 115 10.07 -15.96 -3.57
CA PRO A 115 11.21 -15.49 -4.39
C PRO A 115 11.03 -14.02 -4.84
N TYR A 116 10.09 -13.28 -4.29
CA TYR A 116 9.51 -12.07 -4.87
C TYR A 116 10.24 -10.79 -4.50
N ALA A 117 10.38 -10.52 -3.20
CA ALA A 117 10.78 -9.19 -2.73
C ALA A 117 11.47 -9.22 -1.37
N ALA A 118 12.26 -8.19 -1.12
CA ALA A 118 12.82 -7.88 0.20
C ALA A 118 12.65 -6.38 0.49
N LEU A 119 12.50 -6.04 1.76
CA LEU A 119 12.56 -4.68 2.28
C LEU A 119 13.81 -4.51 3.12
N LEU A 120 14.56 -3.46 2.85
CA LEU A 120 15.70 -3.03 3.66
C LEU A 120 15.50 -1.56 4.06
N GLU A 121 16.11 -1.18 5.17
CA GLU A 121 16.05 0.19 5.70
C GLU A 121 17.41 0.68 6.21
N SER A 122 17.59 2.00 6.25
CA SER A 122 18.78 2.62 6.84
C SER A 122 18.45 3.99 7.43
N GLY A 123 19.26 4.44 8.40
CA GLY A 123 19.08 5.72 9.09
C GLY A 123 18.17 5.62 10.30
N GLN A 124 17.33 6.62 10.52
CA GLN A 124 16.38 6.73 11.62
C GLN A 124 14.96 6.37 11.17
N ASP A 125 14.02 6.37 12.11
CA ASP A 125 12.61 6.03 11.88
C ASP A 125 12.45 4.62 11.28
N THR A 126 13.19 3.69 11.87
CA THR A 126 13.24 2.29 11.48
C THR A 126 12.00 1.52 11.98
N LEU A 127 11.87 0.26 11.52
CA LEU A 127 10.83 -0.65 12.06
C LEU A 127 10.95 -0.78 13.59
N GLU A 128 12.16 -0.83 14.15
CA GLU A 128 12.34 -0.94 15.61
C GLU A 128 11.87 0.34 16.30
N ASP A 129 12.12 1.52 15.75
CA ASP A 129 11.60 2.78 16.28
C ASP A 129 10.06 2.80 16.23
N TYR A 130 9.47 2.34 15.13
CA TYR A 130 8.03 2.20 14.98
C TYR A 130 7.44 1.25 16.03
N LEU A 131 8.03 0.05 16.21
CA LEU A 131 7.58 -0.93 17.20
C LEU A 131 7.74 -0.42 18.64
N THR A 132 8.80 0.32 18.92
CA THR A 132 9.04 0.94 20.22
C THR A 132 7.95 1.95 20.56
N ARG A 133 7.57 2.80 19.59
CA ARG A 133 6.44 3.74 19.77
C ARG A 133 5.13 3.00 20.05
N ILE A 134 4.85 1.92 19.33
CA ILE A 134 3.61 1.16 19.57
C ILE A 134 3.65 0.46 20.92
N ARG A 135 4.75 -0.19 21.29
CA ARG A 135 4.90 -0.84 22.61
C ARG A 135 4.66 0.14 23.76
N SER A 136 5.13 1.37 23.65
CA SER A 136 4.90 2.39 24.67
C SER A 136 3.43 2.76 24.85
N LEU A 137 2.61 2.62 23.80
CA LEU A 137 1.16 2.87 23.84
C LEU A 137 0.37 1.68 24.40
N LEU A 138 0.84 0.45 24.14
CA LEU A 138 0.09 -0.78 24.41
C LEU A 138 0.38 -1.40 25.78
N GLY A 139 1.54 -1.11 26.37
CA GLY A 139 2.08 -1.89 27.49
C GLY A 139 2.60 -3.28 27.05
N SER A 140 3.09 -4.08 28.00
CA SER A 140 3.77 -5.36 27.71
C SER A 140 2.89 -6.39 27.00
N GLY A 141 1.59 -6.43 27.29
CA GLY A 141 0.70 -7.49 26.84
C GLY A 141 1.04 -8.89 27.38
N GLU A 142 1.88 -8.96 28.41
CA GLU A 142 2.29 -10.23 29.00
C GLU A 142 1.10 -10.96 29.62
N GLY A 143 0.99 -12.26 29.34
CA GLY A 143 -0.11 -13.08 29.79
C GLY A 143 -1.45 -12.85 29.10
N LYS A 144 -1.51 -11.97 28.07
CA LYS A 144 -2.73 -11.67 27.33
C LYS A 144 -2.73 -12.31 25.94
N ASN A 145 -3.88 -12.83 25.54
CA ASN A 145 -4.12 -13.22 24.16
C ASN A 145 -4.45 -11.96 23.35
N ARG A 146 -3.51 -11.54 22.49
CA ARG A 146 -3.62 -10.31 21.71
C ARG A 146 -3.87 -10.59 20.24
N GLY A 147 -4.97 -10.06 19.73
CA GLY A 147 -5.35 -10.13 18.31
C GLY A 147 -4.99 -8.87 17.54
N ALA A 148 -4.90 -8.98 16.22
CA ALA A 148 -4.68 -7.85 15.33
C ALA A 148 -5.68 -7.82 14.19
N ILE A 149 -6.04 -6.60 13.77
CA ILE A 149 -6.82 -6.32 12.57
C ILE A 149 -6.09 -5.23 11.79
N VAL A 150 -5.94 -5.41 10.49
CA VAL A 150 -5.49 -4.35 9.57
C VAL A 150 -6.69 -3.89 8.77
N MET A 151 -6.97 -2.59 8.76
CA MET A 151 -8.12 -2.07 8.03
C MET A 151 -7.86 -0.68 7.45
N ASN A 152 -8.44 -0.46 6.27
CA ASN A 152 -8.38 0.83 5.57
C ASN A 152 -9.52 1.77 6.00
N CYS A 153 -10.73 1.26 6.18
CA CYS A 153 -11.93 2.00 6.65
C CYS A 153 -12.25 3.24 5.81
N ASN A 154 -12.52 3.07 4.56
CA ASN A 154 -12.80 4.14 3.60
C ASN A 154 -14.32 4.23 3.23
N PRO A 155 -15.25 4.66 4.15
CA PRO A 155 -15.10 5.01 5.57
C PRO A 155 -15.24 3.82 6.55
N PHE A 156 -15.21 4.11 7.88
CA PHE A 156 -15.52 3.13 8.93
C PHE A 156 -17.01 2.80 8.93
N THR A 157 -17.34 1.48 8.93
CA THR A 157 -18.71 0.96 8.82
C THR A 157 -19.06 0.05 9.99
N LEU A 158 -20.35 -0.31 10.12
CA LEU A 158 -20.80 -1.32 11.08
C LEU A 158 -20.18 -2.70 10.80
N GLY A 159 -19.83 -3.02 9.54
CA GLY A 159 -19.09 -4.25 9.23
C GLY A 159 -17.67 -4.26 9.82
N HIS A 160 -16.95 -3.13 9.76
CA HIS A 160 -15.67 -3.00 10.44
C HIS A 160 -15.81 -3.14 11.96
N ARG A 161 -16.84 -2.50 12.53
CA ARG A 161 -17.12 -2.60 13.97
C ARG A 161 -17.39 -4.04 14.40
N SER A 162 -18.22 -4.77 13.67
CA SER A 162 -18.52 -6.18 13.97
C SER A 162 -17.30 -7.09 13.89
N LEU A 163 -16.35 -6.81 12.97
CA LEU A 163 -15.07 -7.53 12.93
C LEU A 163 -14.26 -7.30 14.21
N VAL A 164 -14.27 -6.08 14.74
CA VAL A 164 -13.59 -5.76 16.02
C VAL A 164 -14.30 -6.44 17.19
N GLU A 165 -15.64 -6.45 17.23
CA GLU A 165 -16.44 -7.15 18.23
C GLU A 165 -16.17 -8.66 18.22
N TYR A 166 -16.11 -9.26 17.03
CA TYR A 166 -15.73 -10.66 16.89
C TYR A 166 -14.33 -10.96 17.43
N ALA A 167 -13.36 -10.10 17.10
CA ALA A 167 -11.98 -10.26 17.57
C ALA A 167 -11.89 -10.15 19.10
N LEU A 168 -12.59 -9.19 19.73
CA LEU A 168 -12.67 -9.05 21.18
C LEU A 168 -13.31 -10.24 21.90
N ASN A 169 -14.26 -10.92 21.25
CA ASN A 169 -14.85 -12.15 21.80
C ASN A 169 -13.87 -13.34 21.78
N ASN A 170 -12.74 -13.20 21.10
CA ASN A 170 -11.72 -14.25 20.95
C ASN A 170 -10.33 -13.86 21.52
N CYS A 171 -10.17 -12.63 21.99
CA CYS A 171 -8.91 -12.11 22.50
C CYS A 171 -9.15 -11.16 23.67
N ASP A 172 -8.14 -11.04 24.55
CA ASP A 172 -8.18 -10.08 25.67
C ASP A 172 -7.93 -8.64 25.17
N GLU A 173 -7.11 -8.49 24.15
CA GLU A 173 -6.78 -7.20 23.54
C GLU A 173 -6.76 -7.32 22.02
N VAL A 174 -7.19 -6.26 21.33
CA VAL A 174 -7.17 -6.16 19.87
C VAL A 174 -6.45 -4.88 19.44
N ILE A 175 -5.44 -5.03 18.59
CA ILE A 175 -4.76 -3.90 17.96
C ILE A 175 -5.30 -3.71 16.56
N ILE A 176 -5.80 -2.52 16.27
CA ILE A 176 -6.22 -2.11 14.94
C ILE A 176 -5.10 -1.30 14.30
N PHE A 177 -4.52 -1.83 13.23
CA PHE A 177 -3.56 -1.11 12.38
C PHE A 177 -4.34 -0.42 11.26
N ALA A 178 -4.43 0.90 11.32
CA ALA A 178 -5.04 1.70 10.27
C ALA A 178 -4.05 1.88 9.12
N VAL A 179 -4.42 1.44 7.91
CA VAL A 179 -3.55 1.54 6.72
C VAL A 179 -3.28 3.01 6.40
N GLN A 180 -2.01 3.39 6.37
CA GLN A 180 -1.57 4.75 6.10
C GLN A 180 -1.33 4.92 4.61
N GLU A 181 -2.37 5.31 3.89
CA GLU A 181 -2.29 5.64 2.47
C GLU A 181 -3.19 6.83 2.14
N ASP A 182 -2.80 7.68 1.17
CA ASP A 182 -3.56 8.85 0.75
C ASP A 182 -4.27 8.69 -0.61
N ARG A 183 -4.35 7.46 -1.13
CA ARG A 183 -5.11 7.14 -2.36
C ARG A 183 -6.60 6.90 -2.11
N SER A 184 -6.99 6.80 -0.85
CA SER A 184 -8.39 6.66 -0.44
C SER A 184 -9.15 7.97 -0.56
N VAL A 185 -10.45 7.90 -0.86
CA VAL A 185 -11.30 9.10 -0.95
C VAL A 185 -11.37 9.82 0.38
N PHE A 186 -11.41 9.06 1.49
CA PHE A 186 -11.28 9.60 2.84
C PHE A 186 -9.79 9.72 3.19
N PRO A 187 -9.27 10.91 3.52
CA PRO A 187 -7.89 11.11 3.97
C PRO A 187 -7.53 10.24 5.17
N PHE A 188 -6.27 9.88 5.31
CA PHE A 188 -5.82 9.04 6.44
C PHE A 188 -6.23 9.60 7.80
N ALA A 189 -6.06 10.90 8.03
CA ALA A 189 -6.41 11.55 9.29
C ALA A 189 -7.89 11.36 9.67
N ASP A 190 -8.78 11.46 8.69
CA ASP A 190 -10.22 11.27 8.87
C ASP A 190 -10.54 9.81 9.15
N ARG A 191 -9.97 8.87 8.36
CA ARG A 191 -10.15 7.43 8.57
C ARG A 191 -9.67 6.99 9.95
N PHE A 192 -8.50 7.46 10.37
CA PHE A 192 -7.93 7.17 11.68
C PHE A 192 -8.82 7.67 12.82
N THR A 193 -9.35 8.90 12.69
CA THR A 193 -10.30 9.49 13.65
C THR A 193 -11.60 8.69 13.68
N LEU A 194 -12.16 8.32 12.54
CA LEU A 194 -13.40 7.54 12.44
C LEU A 194 -13.25 6.15 13.06
N ILE A 195 -12.11 5.48 12.86
CA ILE A 195 -11.81 4.20 13.51
C ILE A 195 -11.81 4.39 15.04
N LYS A 196 -11.01 5.34 15.55
CA LYS A 196 -10.91 5.62 16.98
C LYS A 196 -12.25 5.93 17.62
N GLN A 197 -13.04 6.79 16.99
CA GLN A 197 -14.37 7.13 17.48
C GLN A 197 -15.35 5.96 17.38
N GLY A 198 -15.23 5.15 16.33
CA GLY A 198 -16.11 4.02 16.08
C GLY A 198 -15.93 2.85 17.05
N VAL A 199 -14.78 2.79 17.75
CA VAL A 199 -14.45 1.73 18.73
C VAL A 199 -14.19 2.26 20.14
N LYS A 200 -14.42 3.55 20.41
CA LYS A 200 -14.06 4.21 21.68
C LYS A 200 -14.72 3.61 22.93
N ASP A 201 -15.87 2.96 22.76
CA ASP A 201 -16.64 2.27 23.79
C ASP A 201 -16.19 0.82 24.00
N MET A 202 -15.27 0.31 23.19
CA MET A 202 -14.75 -1.07 23.25
C MET A 202 -13.50 -1.12 24.12
N ARG A 203 -13.60 -1.66 25.32
CA ARG A 203 -12.45 -1.90 26.19
C ARG A 203 -11.56 -2.98 25.59
N GLY A 204 -10.23 -2.81 25.69
CA GLY A 204 -9.26 -3.76 25.13
C GLY A 204 -8.90 -3.51 23.66
N VAL A 205 -9.47 -2.46 23.01
CA VAL A 205 -9.10 -2.08 21.64
C VAL A 205 -8.13 -0.93 21.65
N GLN A 206 -7.04 -1.08 20.91
CA GLN A 206 -6.08 0.00 20.61
C GLN A 206 -6.01 0.24 19.12
N VAL A 207 -6.01 1.52 18.72
CA VAL A 207 -5.90 1.92 17.31
C VAL A 207 -4.56 2.59 17.08
N VAL A 208 -3.76 2.04 16.18
CA VAL A 208 -2.44 2.56 15.82
C VAL A 208 -2.36 2.79 14.32
N SER A 209 -1.48 3.70 13.90
CA SER A 209 -1.14 3.84 12.48
C SER A 209 -0.36 2.62 12.00
N GLY A 210 -0.65 2.11 10.81
CA GLY A 210 0.14 1.05 10.16
C GLY A 210 1.55 1.50 9.77
N GLY A 211 1.77 2.82 9.68
CA GLY A 211 3.04 3.37 9.24
C GLY A 211 3.44 2.84 7.85
N ASP A 212 4.74 2.81 7.60
CA ASP A 212 5.32 2.33 6.34
C ASP A 212 5.48 0.80 6.29
N TYR A 213 5.14 0.09 7.36
CA TYR A 213 5.39 -1.34 7.53
C TYR A 213 4.14 -2.22 7.40
N ILE A 214 2.97 -1.63 7.28
CA ILE A 214 1.75 -2.28 6.80
C ILE A 214 1.60 -1.93 5.33
N ILE A 215 2.03 -2.85 4.47
CA ILE A 215 2.19 -2.59 3.04
C ILE A 215 0.90 -2.89 2.30
N SER A 216 0.27 -1.85 1.76
CA SER A 216 -0.90 -1.97 0.89
C SER A 216 -0.51 -2.00 -0.60
N ASN A 217 -1.46 -2.36 -1.47
CA ASN A 217 -1.28 -2.23 -2.92
C ASN A 217 -0.94 -0.79 -3.36
N ALA A 218 -1.33 0.20 -2.58
CA ALA A 218 -1.05 1.60 -2.89
C ALA A 218 0.36 2.03 -2.49
N THR A 219 0.95 1.40 -1.47
CA THR A 219 2.27 1.75 -0.94
C THR A 219 3.38 0.82 -1.42
N PHE A 220 3.04 -0.38 -1.92
CA PHE A 220 4.02 -1.32 -2.47
C PHE A 220 4.55 -0.82 -3.82
N PRO A 221 5.87 -0.63 -3.95
CA PRO A 221 6.45 -0.19 -5.21
C PRO A 221 6.59 -1.36 -6.18
N THR A 222 5.91 -1.30 -7.32
CA THR A 222 5.87 -2.37 -8.33
C THR A 222 6.97 -2.27 -9.39
N TYR A 223 7.85 -1.27 -9.33
CA TYR A 223 8.83 -0.95 -10.36
C TYR A 223 9.80 -2.09 -10.72
N PHE A 224 10.03 -3.04 -9.82
CA PHE A 224 10.98 -4.17 -10.00
C PHE A 224 10.29 -5.54 -10.22
N ILE A 225 8.95 -5.57 -10.30
CA ILE A 225 8.13 -6.77 -10.48
C ILE A 225 7.23 -6.58 -11.70
N LYS A 226 6.96 -7.65 -12.44
CA LYS A 226 6.14 -7.59 -13.65
C LYS A 226 4.88 -8.44 -13.54
N GLY A 227 3.75 -7.85 -13.95
CA GLY A 227 2.51 -8.57 -14.22
C GLY A 227 1.87 -9.21 -12.99
N THR A 228 1.49 -10.47 -13.11
CA THR A 228 0.68 -11.20 -12.10
C THR A 228 1.39 -11.47 -10.77
N GLU A 229 2.70 -11.26 -10.70
CA GLU A 229 3.49 -11.48 -9.47
C GLU A 229 3.40 -10.30 -8.48
N GLU A 230 2.94 -9.12 -8.92
CA GLU A 230 2.88 -7.92 -8.07
C GLU A 230 2.06 -8.13 -6.80
N LEU A 231 0.87 -8.72 -6.94
CA LEU A 231 0.01 -9.01 -5.80
C LEU A 231 0.64 -10.04 -4.86
N SER A 232 1.22 -11.11 -5.40
CA SER A 232 1.89 -12.15 -4.61
C SER A 232 3.08 -11.60 -3.85
N ALA A 233 3.89 -10.76 -4.49
CA ALA A 233 5.04 -10.11 -3.88
C ALA A 233 4.64 -9.17 -2.75
N GLN A 234 3.68 -8.30 -2.98
CA GLN A 234 3.17 -7.37 -1.98
C GLN A 234 2.58 -8.12 -0.78
N THR A 235 1.70 -9.10 -1.05
CA THR A 235 1.03 -9.86 0.01
C THR A 235 2.02 -10.67 0.85
N THR A 236 2.95 -11.36 0.18
CA THR A 236 3.93 -12.19 0.89
C THR A 236 4.87 -11.34 1.72
N LEU A 237 5.30 -10.17 1.21
CA LEU A 237 6.19 -9.28 1.96
C LEU A 237 5.47 -8.66 3.17
N ASP A 238 4.24 -8.15 3.00
CA ASP A 238 3.42 -7.62 4.10
C ASP A 238 3.21 -8.68 5.19
N ALA A 239 2.75 -9.87 4.78
CA ALA A 239 2.54 -10.98 5.72
C ALA A 239 3.83 -11.40 6.42
N THR A 240 4.98 -11.41 5.73
CA THR A 240 6.27 -11.78 6.30
C THR A 240 6.74 -10.75 7.32
N ILE A 241 6.68 -9.45 7.00
CA ILE A 241 7.01 -8.38 7.95
C ILE A 241 6.12 -8.49 9.19
N PHE A 242 4.82 -8.65 8.98
CA PHE A 242 3.88 -8.79 10.08
C PHE A 242 4.21 -9.99 10.96
N ALA A 243 4.37 -11.18 10.37
CA ALA A 243 4.56 -12.42 11.09
C ALA A 243 5.91 -12.52 11.81
N THR A 244 6.99 -12.04 11.16
CA THR A 244 8.35 -12.23 11.69
C THR A 244 8.85 -11.07 12.55
N ARG A 245 8.24 -9.89 12.41
CA ARG A 245 8.73 -8.68 13.10
C ARG A 245 7.67 -8.02 13.98
N ILE A 246 6.47 -7.74 13.43
CA ILE A 246 5.43 -6.98 14.15
C ILE A 246 4.76 -7.85 15.21
N ALA A 247 4.28 -9.02 14.83
CA ALA A 247 3.53 -9.88 15.74
C ALA A 247 4.35 -10.35 16.96
N PRO A 248 5.59 -10.84 16.80
CA PRO A 248 6.42 -11.20 17.96
C PRO A 248 6.72 -10.01 18.86
N ALA A 249 7.05 -8.85 18.30
CA ALA A 249 7.40 -7.65 19.05
C ALA A 249 6.24 -7.08 19.86
N LEU A 250 4.99 -7.36 19.46
CA LEU A 250 3.77 -6.85 20.10
C LEU A 250 2.95 -7.95 20.80
N ASN A 251 3.48 -9.17 20.90
CA ASN A 251 2.81 -10.35 21.48
C ASN A 251 1.44 -10.64 20.80
N ILE A 252 1.39 -10.53 19.48
CA ILE A 252 0.19 -10.83 18.70
C ILE A 252 0.21 -12.32 18.33
N SER A 253 -0.86 -13.03 18.70
CA SER A 253 -1.01 -14.48 18.45
C SER A 253 -1.99 -14.79 17.31
N VAL A 254 -2.88 -13.86 16.97
CA VAL A 254 -3.89 -14.08 15.94
C VAL A 254 -4.14 -12.83 15.11
N ARG A 255 -4.31 -12.99 13.79
CA ARG A 255 -4.77 -11.94 12.88
C ARG A 255 -6.15 -12.25 12.33
N PHE A 256 -7.06 -11.29 12.44
CA PHE A 256 -8.41 -11.36 11.92
C PHE A 256 -8.52 -10.55 10.63
N VAL A 257 -9.24 -11.09 9.64
CA VAL A 257 -9.60 -10.38 8.40
C VAL A 257 -11.07 -10.60 8.10
N GLY A 258 -11.74 -9.62 7.52
CA GLY A 258 -13.09 -9.80 7.01
C GLY A 258 -13.09 -10.61 5.72
N GLU A 259 -14.10 -11.45 5.54
CA GLU A 259 -14.31 -12.16 4.28
C GLU A 259 -14.62 -11.20 3.14
N GLU A 260 -14.08 -11.49 1.94
CA GLU A 260 -14.35 -10.77 0.68
C GLU A 260 -14.81 -11.76 -0.38
N PRO A 261 -16.09 -12.21 -0.36
CA PRO A 261 -16.57 -13.33 -1.17
C PRO A 261 -16.56 -13.05 -2.69
N SER A 262 -16.56 -11.79 -3.09
CA SER A 262 -16.71 -11.39 -4.51
C SER A 262 -15.41 -11.19 -5.26
N ASP A 263 -14.24 -11.24 -4.59
CA ASP A 263 -12.96 -10.92 -5.20
C ASP A 263 -12.00 -12.11 -5.19
N LYS A 264 -11.74 -12.68 -6.39
CA LYS A 264 -10.76 -13.76 -6.57
C LYS A 264 -9.36 -13.36 -6.14
N THR A 265 -9.02 -12.08 -6.23
CA THR A 265 -7.76 -11.50 -5.80
C THR A 265 -7.60 -11.63 -4.29
N THR A 266 -8.69 -11.39 -3.55
CA THR A 266 -8.72 -11.52 -2.08
C THR A 266 -8.58 -12.97 -1.62
N LEU A 267 -9.09 -13.94 -2.38
CA LEU A 267 -8.89 -15.36 -2.05
C LEU A 267 -7.41 -15.75 -2.12
N ALA A 268 -6.72 -15.40 -3.20
CA ALA A 268 -5.28 -15.66 -3.35
C ALA A 268 -4.46 -14.92 -2.28
N TYR A 269 -4.86 -13.69 -1.94
CA TYR A 269 -4.28 -12.90 -0.86
C TYR A 269 -4.42 -13.62 0.50
N ASN A 270 -5.63 -14.08 0.83
CA ASN A 270 -5.89 -14.78 2.08
C ASN A 270 -5.14 -16.12 2.17
N GLU A 271 -4.99 -16.83 1.05
CA GLU A 271 -4.20 -18.07 1.01
C GLU A 271 -2.71 -17.82 1.26
N ALA A 272 -2.13 -16.80 0.63
CA ALA A 272 -0.74 -16.41 0.84
C ALA A 272 -0.49 -16.01 2.30
N MET A 273 -1.36 -15.19 2.88
CA MET A 273 -1.30 -14.82 4.30
C MET A 273 -1.42 -16.03 5.21
N ARG A 274 -2.38 -16.92 4.97
CA ARG A 274 -2.58 -18.14 5.78
C ARG A 274 -1.31 -18.97 5.85
N ARG A 275 -0.64 -19.19 4.69
CA ARG A 275 0.59 -19.95 4.62
C ARG A 275 1.73 -19.29 5.42
N VAL A 276 1.93 -17.98 5.25
CA VAL A 276 2.98 -17.26 5.97
C VAL A 276 2.72 -17.28 7.47
N PHE A 277 1.50 -17.03 7.92
CA PHE A 277 1.16 -16.96 9.34
C PHE A 277 1.24 -18.33 10.01
N SER A 278 0.74 -19.40 9.39
CA SER A 278 0.86 -20.75 9.91
C SER A 278 2.33 -21.17 10.11
N ASN A 279 3.20 -20.83 9.17
CA ASN A 279 4.64 -21.14 9.27
C ASN A 279 5.34 -20.37 10.40
N ASN A 280 4.72 -19.29 10.91
CA ASN A 280 5.27 -18.44 11.97
C ASN A 280 4.48 -18.54 13.30
N GLY A 281 3.58 -19.52 13.42
CA GLY A 281 2.83 -19.77 14.67
C GLY A 281 1.78 -18.71 14.99
N ILE A 282 1.28 -17.99 13.97
CA ILE A 282 0.22 -16.99 14.10
C ILE A 282 -1.08 -17.56 13.56
N ASP A 283 -2.12 -17.53 14.36
CA ASP A 283 -3.45 -17.90 13.91
C ASP A 283 -4.00 -16.88 12.89
N PHE A 284 -4.63 -17.39 11.84
CA PHE A 284 -5.27 -16.56 10.82
C PHE A 284 -6.75 -16.89 10.73
N LYS A 285 -7.59 -15.92 11.09
CA LYS A 285 -9.04 -16.10 11.13
C LYS A 285 -9.74 -15.19 10.12
N VAL A 286 -10.42 -15.79 9.15
CA VAL A 286 -11.30 -15.10 8.21
C VAL A 286 -12.69 -15.07 8.83
N VAL A 287 -13.23 -13.87 9.04
CA VAL A 287 -14.51 -13.63 9.71
C VAL A 287 -15.57 -13.32 8.66
N PRO A 288 -16.70 -14.03 8.64
CA PRO A 288 -17.79 -13.78 7.71
C PRO A 288 -18.28 -12.34 7.78
N ARG A 289 -18.67 -11.78 6.63
CA ARG A 289 -19.25 -10.43 6.60
C ARG A 289 -20.61 -10.39 7.24
N VAL A 290 -20.86 -9.31 7.99
CA VAL A 290 -22.17 -9.03 8.54
C VAL A 290 -23.10 -8.53 7.44
N GLN A 291 -24.28 -9.14 7.38
CA GLN A 291 -25.38 -8.72 6.53
C GLN A 291 -26.44 -8.05 7.39
N LYS A 292 -27.09 -7.02 6.87
CA LYS A 292 -28.26 -6.41 7.48
C LYS A 292 -29.40 -6.44 6.46
N GLY A 293 -30.34 -7.38 6.66
CA GLY A 293 -31.28 -7.80 5.61
C GLY A 293 -30.52 -8.49 4.46
N ASP A 294 -30.88 -8.21 3.21
CA ASP A 294 -30.25 -8.79 2.02
C ASP A 294 -29.00 -8.01 1.55
N GLN A 295 -28.57 -6.98 2.29
CA GLN A 295 -27.45 -6.15 1.89
C GLN A 295 -26.19 -6.40 2.73
N VAL A 296 -25.07 -6.65 2.04
CA VAL A 296 -23.75 -6.73 2.65
C VAL A 296 -23.26 -5.33 3.04
N ILE A 297 -22.88 -5.16 4.31
CA ILE A 297 -22.33 -3.89 4.79
C ILE A 297 -20.88 -3.74 4.27
N SER A 298 -20.66 -2.79 3.36
CA SER A 298 -19.33 -2.50 2.83
C SER A 298 -19.06 -1.00 2.71
N ALA A 299 -17.79 -0.61 2.77
CA ALA A 299 -17.39 0.78 2.57
C ALA A 299 -17.70 1.26 1.13
N SER A 300 -17.63 0.36 0.15
CA SER A 300 -17.98 0.67 -1.25
C SER A 300 -19.48 0.98 -1.40
N ALA A 301 -20.34 0.18 -0.73
CA ALA A 301 -21.79 0.45 -0.73
C ALA A 301 -22.12 1.80 -0.05
N VAL A 302 -21.41 2.15 1.04
CA VAL A 302 -21.58 3.45 1.69
C VAL A 302 -21.16 4.59 0.75
N ARG A 303 -20.04 4.47 0.04
CA ARG A 303 -19.62 5.51 -0.93
C ARG A 303 -20.62 5.66 -2.08
N LYS A 304 -21.18 4.55 -2.59
CA LYS A 304 -22.23 4.61 -3.62
C LYS A 304 -23.48 5.29 -3.08
N ALA A 305 -23.96 4.92 -1.89
CA ALA A 305 -25.09 5.57 -1.26
C ALA A 305 -24.87 7.08 -0.99
N LEU A 306 -23.63 7.50 -0.68
CA LEU A 306 -23.26 8.91 -0.55
C LEU A 306 -23.33 9.65 -1.90
N ALA A 307 -22.88 9.03 -2.99
CA ALA A 307 -23.01 9.57 -4.34
C ALA A 307 -24.49 9.77 -4.72
N ASP A 308 -25.33 8.78 -4.43
CA ASP A 308 -26.75 8.74 -4.74
C ASP A 308 -27.62 9.55 -3.74
N ASN A 309 -27.05 10.12 -2.68
CA ASN A 309 -27.77 10.76 -1.54
C ASN A 309 -28.77 9.83 -0.82
N ASP A 310 -28.54 8.53 -0.83
CA ASP A 310 -29.37 7.54 -0.14
C ASP A 310 -29.04 7.50 1.37
N MET A 311 -29.61 8.43 2.10
CA MET A 311 -29.40 8.56 3.54
C MET A 311 -29.96 7.39 4.35
N GLU A 312 -30.94 6.67 3.82
CA GLU A 312 -31.52 5.50 4.52
C GLU A 312 -30.51 4.35 4.54
N THR A 313 -29.94 4.01 3.38
CA THR A 313 -28.87 3.00 3.26
C THR A 313 -27.65 3.38 4.09
N ILE A 314 -27.23 4.65 4.08
CA ILE A 314 -26.09 5.12 4.87
C ILE A 314 -26.32 4.86 6.36
N ARG A 315 -27.49 5.26 6.91
CA ARG A 315 -27.83 5.07 8.33
C ARG A 315 -27.84 3.60 8.76
N ARG A 316 -28.13 2.68 7.85
CA ARG A 316 -28.09 1.24 8.11
C ARG A 316 -26.69 0.66 8.15
N MET A 317 -25.73 1.31 7.48
CA MET A 317 -24.39 0.75 7.23
C MET A 317 -23.29 1.34 8.11
N VAL A 318 -23.49 2.52 8.71
CA VAL A 318 -22.45 3.20 9.47
C VAL A 318 -22.84 3.51 10.91
N PRO A 319 -21.90 3.57 11.86
CA PRO A 319 -22.16 4.00 13.22
C PRO A 319 -22.49 5.50 13.29
N LYS A 320 -23.11 5.92 14.41
CA LYS A 320 -23.46 7.33 14.65
C LYS A 320 -22.28 8.28 14.50
N THR A 321 -21.08 7.87 14.91
CA THR A 321 -19.85 8.66 14.79
C THR A 321 -19.50 8.99 13.32
N THR A 322 -19.66 8.02 12.42
CA THR A 322 -19.45 8.23 10.98
C THR A 322 -20.57 9.10 10.37
N LEU A 323 -21.83 8.95 10.83
CA LEU A 323 -22.93 9.83 10.41
C LEU A 323 -22.67 11.29 10.82
N THR A 324 -22.21 11.51 12.03
CA THR A 324 -21.84 12.86 12.52
C THR A 324 -20.74 13.49 11.68
N TYR A 325 -19.71 12.70 11.31
CA TYR A 325 -18.64 13.15 10.42
C TYR A 325 -19.18 13.61 9.06
N PHE A 326 -20.14 12.91 8.45
CA PHE A 326 -20.72 13.33 7.17
C PHE A 326 -21.42 14.68 7.22
N SER A 327 -21.81 15.13 8.42
CA SER A 327 -22.42 16.45 8.63
C SER A 327 -21.38 17.55 8.88
N SER A 328 -20.11 17.20 9.11
CA SER A 328 -19.01 18.17 9.28
C SER A 328 -18.58 18.80 7.97
N GLU A 329 -17.81 19.89 8.02
CA GLU A 329 -17.27 20.54 6.82
C GLU A 329 -16.28 19.63 6.07
N GLU A 330 -15.47 18.86 6.79
CA GLU A 330 -14.56 17.86 6.23
C GLU A 330 -15.34 16.74 5.53
N GLY A 331 -16.38 16.23 6.19
CA GLY A 331 -17.25 15.19 5.64
C GLY A 331 -17.98 15.64 4.39
N LYS A 332 -18.50 16.87 4.35
CA LYS A 332 -19.13 17.45 3.16
C LYS A 332 -18.17 17.52 1.98
N ARG A 333 -16.92 17.97 2.19
CA ARG A 333 -15.89 18.01 1.14
C ARG A 333 -15.58 16.62 0.57
N VAL A 334 -15.51 15.62 1.44
CA VAL A 334 -15.32 14.22 1.01
C VAL A 334 -16.51 13.73 0.19
N ILE A 335 -17.74 14.04 0.60
CA ILE A 335 -18.95 13.67 -0.14
C ILE A 335 -18.98 14.31 -1.52
N GLU A 336 -18.63 15.58 -1.64
CA GLU A 336 -18.52 16.28 -2.93
C GLU A 336 -17.49 15.61 -3.85
N ARG A 337 -16.34 15.22 -3.30
CA ARG A 337 -15.32 14.48 -4.05
C ARG A 337 -15.83 13.12 -4.52
N ILE A 338 -16.55 12.37 -3.68
CA ILE A 338 -17.18 11.10 -4.06
C ILE A 338 -18.13 11.29 -5.24
N LYS A 339 -18.99 12.30 -5.16
CA LYS A 339 -19.95 12.61 -6.25
C LYS A 339 -19.24 12.97 -7.55
N LEU A 340 -18.17 13.73 -7.48
CA LEU A 340 -17.38 14.10 -8.65
C LEU A 340 -16.70 12.88 -9.28
N GLU A 341 -16.06 12.04 -8.47
CA GLU A 341 -15.41 10.81 -8.95
C GLU A 341 -16.42 9.84 -9.57
N ASP A 342 -17.60 9.68 -8.99
CA ASP A 342 -18.65 8.82 -9.53
C ASP A 342 -19.13 9.34 -10.88
N LYS A 343 -19.38 10.64 -11.00
CA LYS A 343 -19.75 11.30 -12.27
C LYS A 343 -18.67 11.16 -13.34
N ILE A 344 -17.40 11.29 -12.99
CA ILE A 344 -16.29 11.07 -13.93
C ILE A 344 -16.29 9.64 -14.45
N LYS A 345 -16.48 8.65 -13.55
CA LYS A 345 -16.55 7.23 -13.93
C LYS A 345 -17.71 6.95 -14.88
N GLU A 346 -18.87 7.54 -14.63
CA GLU A 346 -20.04 7.39 -15.50
C GLU A 346 -19.77 7.98 -16.90
N LEU A 347 -19.14 9.15 -16.99
CA LEU A 347 -18.77 9.75 -18.26
C LEU A 347 -17.76 8.89 -19.04
N GLN A 348 -16.71 8.41 -18.36
CA GLN A 348 -15.72 7.53 -18.96
C GLN A 348 -16.33 6.20 -19.44
N ALA A 349 -17.27 5.64 -18.68
CA ALA A 349 -17.99 4.44 -19.07
C ALA A 349 -18.85 4.67 -20.32
N LYS A 350 -19.53 5.82 -20.43
CA LYS A 350 -20.30 6.21 -21.62
C LYS A 350 -19.42 6.37 -22.84
N GLU A 351 -18.31 7.11 -22.72
CA GLU A 351 -17.36 7.30 -23.83
C GLU A 351 -16.77 5.97 -24.32
N LYS A 352 -16.45 5.06 -23.38
CA LYS A 352 -15.95 3.73 -23.73
C LYS A 352 -16.99 2.91 -24.47
N ALA A 353 -18.24 2.92 -24.01
CA ALA A 353 -19.34 2.21 -24.67
C ALA A 353 -19.61 2.77 -26.08
N GLU A 354 -19.56 4.10 -26.25
CA GLU A 354 -19.71 4.74 -27.57
C GLU A 354 -18.58 4.36 -28.53
N LYS A 355 -17.32 4.35 -28.07
CA LYS A 355 -16.16 3.91 -28.87
C LYS A 355 -16.27 2.44 -29.28
N GLU A 356 -16.69 1.55 -28.37
CA GLU A 356 -16.90 0.13 -28.66
C GLU A 356 -18.06 -0.08 -29.64
N ALA A 357 -19.14 0.68 -29.53
CA ALA A 357 -20.28 0.64 -30.48
C ALA A 357 -19.88 1.14 -31.86
N ALA A 358 -19.08 2.22 -31.94
CA ALA A 358 -18.56 2.75 -33.22
C ALA A 358 -17.62 1.73 -33.90
N SER A 359 -16.72 1.11 -33.14
CA SER A 359 -15.81 0.08 -33.66
C SER A 359 -16.57 -1.13 -34.23
N LYS A 360 -17.60 -1.61 -33.54
CA LYS A 360 -18.46 -2.73 -34.00
C LYS A 360 -19.23 -2.36 -35.26
N LYS A 361 -19.69 -1.11 -35.45
CA LYS A 361 -20.34 -0.65 -36.65
C LYS A 361 -19.39 -0.66 -37.86
N VAL A 362 -18.17 -0.16 -37.69
CA VAL A 362 -17.14 -0.16 -38.72
C VAL A 362 -16.77 -1.59 -39.15
N GLU A 363 -16.60 -2.52 -38.17
CA GLU A 363 -16.35 -3.93 -38.50
C GLU A 363 -17.52 -4.59 -39.25
N ALA A 364 -18.77 -4.25 -38.90
CA ALA A 364 -19.96 -4.78 -39.54
C ALA A 364 -20.09 -4.28 -40.97
N GLU A 365 -19.79 -3.00 -41.25
CA GLU A 365 -19.77 -2.40 -42.57
C GLU A 365 -18.64 -3.00 -43.45
N ALA A 366 -17.45 -3.15 -42.89
CA ALA A 366 -16.33 -3.78 -43.61
C ALA A 366 -16.59 -5.25 -44.00
N LYS A 367 -17.37 -6.00 -43.21
CA LYS A 367 -17.83 -7.35 -43.55
C LYS A 367 -18.91 -7.38 -44.63
N LYS A 368 -19.74 -6.34 -44.78
CA LYS A 368 -20.74 -6.22 -45.85
C LYS A 368 -20.13 -5.87 -47.20
N THR A 369 -19.01 -5.13 -47.20
CA THR A 369 -18.34 -4.69 -48.44
C THR A 369 -17.43 -5.77 -49.05
N LYS A 370 -17.18 -6.87 -48.30
CA LYS A 370 -16.38 -8.02 -48.77
C LYS A 370 -17.21 -9.22 -49.25
N LYS A 371 -18.54 -9.06 -49.32
CA LYS A 371 -19.47 -9.99 -50.01
C LYS A 371 -20.01 -9.38 -51.27
#